data_a00db5ebae30b86bc4bcb02be272e161
#
_entry.id   a00db5ebae30b86bc4bcb02be272e161
#
_cell.length_a   1.000
_cell.length_b   1.000
_cell.length_c   1.000
_cell.angle_alpha   90.00
_cell.angle_beta   90.00
_cell.angle_gamma   90.00
#
_symmetry.space_group_name_H-M   'P 1'
#
loop_
_entity.id
_entity.type
_entity.pdbx_description
1 polymer ?
#
loop_
_entity_poly.entity_id
_entity_poly.type
_entity_poly.pdbx_seq_one_letter_code
_entity_poly.pdbx_strand_id
1 'polypeptide(L)'
;MHYERRAQRDSIPRLVPMLLASGAMGLLAIAWRLHAAPRRSARLASGVAPNALLKAAPRVPDADVQSVHCGTGCIFHRRYEVELAGTSSSAADVMRLMQRHLADLCPSLLAHFEKSAGRDGVLHEGDEYEIRMLGPWNGMVRVAESTHESFTLATLDGHPEAGHITFSVVESEDAPLHVRIESWARARDSVVATAYHTLRVGKQIQTEAWITFLQRLSALAGVEGTPEVQIGDEEIPVGNETTGGPVNAPRV
;
A
#
# COMPACT_ATOMS: atom_id res chain seq x y z
N MET A 1 10.68 -33.79 -20.33
CA MET A 1 11.84 -32.91 -20.52
C MET A 1 11.63 -31.85 -21.64
N HIS A 2 10.38 -31.55 -22.03
CA HIS A 2 10.05 -30.57 -23.08
C HIS A 2 9.24 -29.34 -22.59
N TYR A 3 8.83 -29.31 -21.32
CA TYR A 3 7.97 -28.25 -20.78
C TYR A 3 8.75 -27.00 -20.28
N GLU A 4 9.97 -27.19 -19.78
CA GLU A 4 10.76 -26.09 -19.20
C GLU A 4 11.39 -25.14 -20.24
N ARG A 5 11.55 -25.55 -21.50
CA ARG A 5 12.15 -24.70 -22.54
C ARG A 5 11.19 -23.69 -23.17
N ARG A 6 9.88 -23.84 -22.96
CA ARG A 6 8.88 -22.91 -23.51
C ARG A 6 8.69 -21.66 -22.63
N ALA A 7 8.83 -21.80 -21.32
CA ALA A 7 8.65 -20.70 -20.36
C ALA A 7 9.75 -19.63 -20.45
N GLN A 8 10.94 -20.00 -20.90
CA GLN A 8 12.09 -19.07 -20.94
C GLN A 8 12.17 -18.21 -22.22
N ARG A 9 11.42 -18.58 -23.27
CA ARG A 9 11.44 -17.85 -24.55
C ARG A 9 10.44 -16.71 -24.64
N ASP A 10 9.40 -16.70 -23.78
CA ASP A 10 8.33 -15.70 -23.80
C ASP A 10 8.59 -14.49 -22.88
N SER A 11 9.66 -14.52 -22.08
CA SER A 11 9.96 -13.49 -21.09
C SER A 11 10.75 -12.30 -21.64
N ILE A 12 11.56 -12.49 -22.68
CA ILE A 12 12.43 -11.44 -23.25
C ILE A 12 11.65 -10.35 -24.01
N PRO A 13 10.63 -10.64 -24.86
CA PRO A 13 9.91 -9.60 -25.58
C PRO A 13 9.04 -8.70 -24.70
N ARG A 14 8.77 -9.08 -23.43
CA ARG A 14 7.99 -8.28 -22.48
C ARG A 14 8.82 -7.29 -21.67
N LEU A 15 10.13 -7.48 -21.57
CA LEU A 15 11.03 -6.62 -20.79
C LEU A 15 11.19 -5.22 -21.40
N VAL A 16 11.29 -5.13 -22.72
CA VAL A 16 11.47 -3.84 -23.40
C VAL A 16 10.27 -2.91 -23.25
N PRO A 17 9.00 -3.34 -23.54
CA PRO A 17 7.85 -2.48 -23.30
C PRO A 17 7.65 -2.19 -21.80
N MET A 18 8.04 -3.08 -20.92
CA MET A 18 7.98 -2.88 -19.47
C MET A 18 8.96 -1.80 -18.98
N LEU A 19 10.18 -1.76 -19.54
CA LEU A 19 11.18 -0.72 -19.25
C LEU A 19 10.77 0.64 -19.82
N LEU A 20 10.20 0.68 -21.02
CA LEU A 20 9.68 1.92 -21.63
C LEU A 20 8.48 2.47 -20.85
N ALA A 21 7.55 1.60 -20.47
CA ALA A 21 6.41 1.97 -19.62
C ALA A 21 6.89 2.53 -18.27
N SER A 22 7.87 1.90 -17.64
CA SER A 22 8.45 2.35 -16.37
C SER A 22 9.15 3.72 -16.49
N GLY A 23 9.83 3.99 -17.62
CA GLY A 23 10.44 5.30 -17.89
C GLY A 23 9.41 6.41 -18.03
N ALA A 24 8.34 6.17 -18.80
CA ALA A 24 7.24 7.11 -18.96
C ALA A 24 6.50 7.37 -17.63
N MET A 25 6.32 6.35 -16.81
CA MET A 25 5.73 6.46 -15.47
C MET A 25 6.59 7.29 -14.53
N GLY A 26 7.91 7.12 -14.58
CA GLY A 26 8.85 7.92 -13.79
C GLY A 26 8.75 9.39 -14.12
N LEU A 27 8.67 9.73 -15.39
CA LEU A 27 8.50 11.12 -15.85
C LEU A 27 7.15 11.71 -15.41
N LEU A 28 6.08 10.93 -15.47
CA LEU A 28 4.76 11.36 -15.02
C LEU A 28 4.72 11.58 -13.50
N ALA A 29 5.33 10.69 -12.73
CA ALA A 29 5.44 10.84 -11.28
C ALA A 29 6.29 12.07 -10.90
N ILE A 30 7.36 12.36 -11.67
CA ILE A 30 8.18 13.56 -11.49
C ILE A 30 7.36 14.82 -11.84
N ALA A 31 6.65 14.82 -12.97
CA ALA A 31 5.80 15.93 -13.36
C ALA A 31 4.69 16.19 -12.34
N TRP A 32 4.06 15.13 -11.82
CA TRP A 32 3.08 15.21 -10.73
C TRP A 32 3.71 15.80 -9.46
N ARG A 33 4.92 15.36 -9.11
CA ARG A 33 5.66 15.85 -7.95
C ARG A 33 5.96 17.36 -8.02
N LEU A 34 6.18 17.91 -9.21
CA LEU A 34 6.42 19.35 -9.40
C LEU A 34 5.18 20.21 -9.11
N HIS A 35 3.99 19.61 -9.14
CA HIS A 35 2.71 20.24 -8.85
C HIS A 35 2.15 19.86 -7.47
N ALA A 36 2.88 19.03 -6.72
CA ALA A 36 2.38 18.48 -5.48
C ALA A 36 2.63 19.41 -4.30
N ALA A 37 1.73 19.30 -3.36
CA ALA A 37 1.67 20.04 -2.12
C ALA A 37 2.85 19.81 -1.17
N PRO A 38 2.95 20.66 -0.12
CA PRO A 38 3.98 20.56 0.91
C PRO A 38 4.02 19.16 1.54
N ARG A 39 5.23 18.62 1.66
CA ARG A 39 5.45 17.31 2.29
C ARG A 39 6.74 17.31 3.12
N ARG A 40 6.73 16.55 4.18
CA ARG A 40 7.89 16.26 5.01
C ARG A 40 8.17 14.77 5.04
N SER A 41 9.37 14.36 4.68
CA SER A 41 9.77 12.95 4.69
C SER A 41 10.73 12.68 5.84
N ALA A 42 10.49 11.62 6.60
CA ALA A 42 11.36 11.13 7.66
C ALA A 42 11.51 9.61 7.56
N ARG A 43 12.63 9.08 8.08
CA ARG A 43 12.74 7.63 8.29
C ARG A 43 11.92 7.25 9.51
N LEU A 44 11.09 6.22 9.36
CA LEU A 44 10.47 5.56 10.51
C LEU A 44 11.51 4.64 11.17
N ALA A 45 11.46 4.59 12.48
CA ALA A 45 12.11 3.56 13.26
C ALA A 45 11.01 2.92 14.12
N SER A 46 10.35 1.91 13.58
CA SER A 46 9.23 1.25 14.29
C SER A 46 9.71 0.55 15.56
N GLY A 47 11.00 0.19 15.61
CA GLY A 47 11.55 -0.60 16.72
C GLY A 47 10.92 -1.98 16.86
N VAL A 48 10.01 -2.36 15.96
CA VAL A 48 9.27 -3.62 16.00
C VAL A 48 10.05 -4.69 15.25
N ALA A 49 10.30 -5.80 15.94
CA ALA A 49 11.01 -6.93 15.32
C ALA A 49 10.18 -7.48 14.13
N PRO A 50 10.83 -7.84 12.98
CA PRO A 50 10.15 -8.36 11.79
C PRO A 50 9.15 -9.48 12.08
N ASN A 51 9.52 -10.40 12.99
CA ASN A 51 8.67 -11.52 13.39
C ASN A 51 7.41 -11.09 14.19
N ALA A 52 7.48 -9.97 14.90
CA ALA A 52 6.30 -9.41 15.60
C ALA A 52 5.35 -8.75 14.62
N LEU A 53 5.86 -8.07 13.60
CA LEU A 53 5.07 -7.48 12.50
C LEU A 53 4.36 -8.55 11.68
N LEU A 54 5.07 -9.63 11.36
CA LEU A 54 4.47 -10.79 10.70
C LEU A 54 3.35 -11.42 11.53
N LYS A 55 3.46 -11.43 12.87
CA LYS A 55 2.41 -11.93 13.76
C LYS A 55 1.22 -10.97 13.90
N ALA A 56 1.46 -9.67 13.80
CA ALA A 56 0.44 -8.63 13.92
C ALA A 56 -0.32 -8.37 12.62
N ALA A 57 0.17 -8.88 11.47
CA ALA A 57 -0.53 -8.75 10.21
C ALA A 57 -1.94 -9.36 10.31
N PRO A 58 -2.99 -8.64 9.87
CA PRO A 58 -4.35 -9.16 9.91
C PRO A 58 -4.39 -10.53 9.24
N ARG A 59 -4.78 -11.55 9.99
CA ARG A 59 -5.05 -12.88 9.45
C ARG A 59 -6.47 -12.86 8.93
N VAL A 60 -6.63 -12.40 7.71
CA VAL A 60 -7.89 -12.62 6.99
C VAL A 60 -7.90 -14.10 6.62
N PRO A 61 -8.84 -14.89 7.14
CA PRO A 61 -8.85 -16.34 6.93
C PRO A 61 -9.46 -16.68 5.57
N ASP A 62 -8.90 -16.11 4.50
CA ASP A 62 -9.36 -16.31 3.13
C ASP A 62 -8.24 -16.84 2.27
N ALA A 63 -8.53 -17.88 1.48
CA ALA A 63 -7.56 -18.54 0.63
C ALA A 63 -6.92 -17.60 -0.41
N ASP A 64 -7.63 -16.52 -0.77
CA ASP A 64 -7.22 -15.59 -1.82
C ASP A 64 -6.44 -14.38 -1.30
N VAL A 65 -6.26 -14.25 0.03
CA VAL A 65 -5.53 -13.13 0.61
C VAL A 65 -4.03 -13.36 0.49
N GLN A 66 -3.38 -12.47 -0.25
CA GLN A 66 -1.94 -12.41 -0.40
C GLN A 66 -1.31 -11.63 0.75
N SER A 67 -1.21 -12.26 1.93
CA SER A 67 -0.68 -11.62 3.13
C SER A 67 0.81 -11.31 3.01
N VAL A 68 1.33 -10.48 3.92
CA VAL A 68 2.76 -10.16 4.05
C VAL A 68 3.65 -11.42 4.09
N HIS A 69 3.13 -12.53 4.62
CA HIS A 69 3.87 -13.81 4.67
C HIS A 69 4.12 -14.44 3.29
N CYS A 70 3.24 -14.17 2.32
CA CYS A 70 3.34 -14.71 0.96
C CYS A 70 4.39 -13.97 0.12
N GLY A 71 4.86 -12.80 0.58
CA GLY A 71 5.79 -11.96 -0.17
C GLY A 71 7.26 -12.34 0.04
N THR A 72 8.14 -11.70 -0.75
CA THR A 72 9.60 -11.88 -0.72
C THR A 72 10.33 -10.56 -0.43
N GLY A 73 11.59 -10.65 0.03
CA GLY A 73 12.43 -9.49 0.31
C GLY A 73 12.11 -8.80 1.63
N CYS A 74 12.48 -7.53 1.75
CA CYS A 74 12.20 -6.71 2.92
C CYS A 74 10.71 -6.42 3.07
N ILE A 75 10.28 -6.17 4.30
CA ILE A 75 8.98 -5.54 4.55
C ILE A 75 9.15 -4.04 4.32
N PHE A 76 8.28 -3.47 3.51
CA PHE A 76 8.13 -2.04 3.34
C PHE A 76 7.04 -1.55 4.28
N HIS A 77 7.42 -0.81 5.30
CA HIS A 77 6.52 -0.10 6.19
C HIS A 77 6.46 1.36 5.76
N ARG A 78 5.26 1.86 5.45
CA ARG A 78 5.05 3.23 5.00
C ARG A 78 3.90 3.85 5.76
N ARG A 79 4.07 5.13 6.12
CA ARG A 79 3.07 5.91 6.84
C ARG A 79 2.94 7.28 6.18
N TYR A 80 1.71 7.69 5.98
CA TYR A 80 1.36 9.03 5.49
C TYR A 80 0.37 9.63 6.48
N GLU A 81 0.63 10.83 6.95
CA GLU A 81 -0.19 11.49 7.96
C GLU A 81 -0.46 12.93 7.57
N VAL A 82 -1.67 13.39 7.86
CA VAL A 82 -2.07 14.79 7.70
C VAL A 82 -2.87 15.23 8.92
N GLU A 83 -2.62 16.44 9.35
CA GLU A 83 -3.40 17.13 10.37
C GLU A 83 -4.55 17.90 9.72
N LEU A 84 -5.78 17.72 10.22
CA LEU A 84 -6.98 18.41 9.75
C LEU A 84 -7.26 19.64 10.65
N ALA A 85 -6.30 20.57 10.68
CA ALA A 85 -6.43 21.78 11.49
C ALA A 85 -7.61 22.64 11.04
N GLY A 86 -8.44 23.08 11.99
CA GLY A 86 -9.58 23.97 11.74
C GLY A 86 -10.81 23.28 11.12
N THR A 87 -10.79 21.97 10.90
CA THR A 87 -11.99 21.25 10.47
C THR A 87 -13.07 21.28 11.55
N SER A 88 -14.33 21.40 11.14
CA SER A 88 -15.49 21.19 12.00
C SER A 88 -16.06 19.76 11.93
N SER A 89 -15.49 18.92 11.09
CA SER A 89 -15.91 17.52 10.92
C SER A 89 -15.47 16.68 12.12
N SER A 90 -16.33 15.78 12.58
CA SER A 90 -15.95 14.77 13.57
C SER A 90 -15.08 13.67 12.95
N ALA A 91 -14.36 12.90 13.77
CA ALA A 91 -13.59 11.74 13.32
C ALA A 91 -14.45 10.75 12.52
N ALA A 92 -15.68 10.49 12.99
CA ALA A 92 -16.63 9.64 12.30
C ALA A 92 -17.11 10.20 10.95
N ASP A 93 -17.21 11.52 10.80
CA ASP A 93 -17.56 12.15 9.52
C ASP A 93 -16.42 12.02 8.53
N VAL A 94 -15.19 12.27 8.96
CA VAL A 94 -13.99 12.11 8.12
C VAL A 94 -13.82 10.65 7.68
N MET A 95 -14.04 9.69 8.58
CA MET A 95 -14.01 8.26 8.23
C MET A 95 -15.07 7.92 7.19
N ARG A 96 -16.30 8.40 7.34
CA ARG A 96 -17.36 8.22 6.36
C ARG A 96 -17.06 8.84 5.00
N LEU A 97 -16.38 10.00 4.97
CA LEU A 97 -15.91 10.59 3.72
C LEU A 97 -14.92 9.66 3.01
N MET A 98 -13.93 9.12 3.73
CA MET A 98 -12.97 8.16 3.15
C MET A 98 -13.67 6.89 2.64
N GLN A 99 -14.54 6.30 3.44
CA GLN A 99 -15.25 5.06 3.07
C GLN A 99 -16.20 5.25 1.88
N ARG A 100 -16.79 6.43 1.73
CA ARG A 100 -17.70 6.74 0.62
C ARG A 100 -16.99 7.12 -0.66
N HIS A 101 -15.87 7.83 -0.54
CA HIS A 101 -15.17 8.46 -1.65
C HIS A 101 -13.77 7.87 -1.91
N LEU A 102 -13.52 6.61 -1.49
CA LEU A 102 -12.22 5.95 -1.67
C LEU A 102 -11.67 6.10 -3.10
N ALA A 103 -12.53 5.82 -4.10
CA ALA A 103 -12.15 5.89 -5.51
C ALA A 103 -11.91 7.33 -5.99
N ASP A 104 -12.71 8.30 -5.53
CA ASP A 104 -12.62 9.70 -5.95
C ASP A 104 -11.42 10.42 -5.30
N LEU A 105 -11.07 10.02 -4.07
CA LEU A 105 -9.92 10.56 -3.35
C LEU A 105 -8.61 10.14 -3.98
N CYS A 106 -8.53 8.94 -4.54
CA CYS A 106 -7.37 8.50 -5.30
C CYS A 106 -7.27 9.23 -6.65
N PRO A 107 -6.07 9.66 -7.06
CA PRO A 107 -5.87 10.22 -8.39
C PRO A 107 -5.96 9.10 -9.44
N SER A 108 -7.05 9.06 -10.20
CA SER A 108 -7.34 7.99 -11.17
C SER A 108 -6.24 7.75 -12.21
N LEU A 109 -5.41 8.76 -12.47
CA LEU A 109 -4.25 8.63 -13.36
C LEU A 109 -3.13 7.76 -12.75
N LEU A 110 -2.97 7.76 -11.41
CA LEU A 110 -1.93 7.00 -10.71
C LEU A 110 -2.46 5.65 -10.22
N ALA A 111 -3.67 5.65 -9.64
CA ALA A 111 -4.35 4.47 -9.14
C ALA A 111 -5.86 4.67 -9.24
N HIS A 112 -6.50 3.94 -10.11
CA HIS A 112 -7.96 3.97 -10.28
C HIS A 112 -8.58 2.78 -9.55
N PHE A 113 -9.38 3.09 -8.53
CA PHE A 113 -10.12 2.10 -7.75
C PHE A 113 -11.51 1.89 -8.36
N GLU A 114 -11.83 0.66 -8.68
CA GLU A 114 -13.15 0.25 -9.17
C GLU A 114 -13.69 -0.88 -8.29
N LYS A 115 -14.88 -0.68 -7.70
CA LYS A 115 -15.50 -1.74 -6.90
C LYS A 115 -15.91 -2.88 -7.81
N SER A 116 -15.34 -4.08 -7.60
CA SER A 116 -15.58 -5.29 -8.41
C SER A 116 -16.59 -6.24 -7.78
N ALA A 117 -16.71 -6.22 -6.45
CA ALA A 117 -17.68 -7.01 -5.70
C ALA A 117 -18.08 -6.33 -4.40
N GLY A 118 -19.25 -6.69 -3.88
CA GLY A 118 -19.75 -6.19 -2.61
C GLY A 118 -21.01 -5.32 -2.75
N ARG A 119 -21.26 -4.45 -1.77
CA ARG A 119 -22.45 -3.59 -1.69
C ARG A 119 -22.17 -2.21 -2.28
N ASP A 120 -23.19 -1.63 -2.90
CA ASP A 120 -23.10 -0.25 -3.36
C ASP A 120 -23.02 0.75 -2.18
N GLY A 121 -22.41 1.91 -2.45
CA GLY A 121 -22.33 3.01 -1.51
C GLY A 121 -21.08 2.98 -0.63
N VAL A 122 -21.26 3.02 0.69
CA VAL A 122 -20.16 3.04 1.66
C VAL A 122 -19.41 1.71 1.63
N LEU A 123 -18.12 1.78 1.85
CA LEU A 123 -17.21 0.62 1.95
C LEU A 123 -17.62 -0.28 3.14
N HIS A 124 -17.73 -1.58 2.90
CA HIS A 124 -18.03 -2.59 3.91
C HIS A 124 -16.99 -3.68 3.90
N GLU A 125 -16.86 -4.36 5.02
CA GLU A 125 -16.05 -5.57 5.13
C GLU A 125 -16.49 -6.62 4.10
N GLY A 126 -15.52 -7.22 3.39
CA GLY A 126 -15.73 -8.15 2.29
C GLY A 126 -15.90 -7.51 0.91
N ASP A 127 -16.06 -6.19 0.80
CA ASP A 127 -16.08 -5.53 -0.51
C ASP A 127 -14.73 -5.67 -1.20
N GLU A 128 -14.73 -5.85 -2.52
CA GLU A 128 -13.52 -5.97 -3.33
C GLU A 128 -13.38 -4.82 -4.34
N TYR A 129 -12.13 -4.44 -4.57
CA TYR A 129 -11.77 -3.40 -5.52
C TYR A 129 -10.67 -3.88 -6.46
N GLU A 130 -10.85 -3.67 -7.76
CA GLU A 130 -9.77 -3.68 -8.73
C GLU A 130 -9.04 -2.33 -8.68
N ILE A 131 -7.72 -2.37 -8.59
CA ILE A 131 -6.86 -1.20 -8.66
C ILE A 131 -6.12 -1.24 -9.98
N ARG A 132 -6.48 -0.35 -10.89
CA ARG A 132 -5.73 -0.13 -12.13
C ARG A 132 -4.63 0.87 -11.85
N MET A 133 -3.41 0.37 -11.73
CA MET A 133 -2.24 1.19 -11.45
C MET A 133 -1.58 1.64 -12.77
N LEU A 134 -0.93 2.80 -12.70
CA LEU A 134 -0.09 3.24 -13.81
C LEU A 134 1.10 2.26 -13.93
N GLY A 135 1.02 1.32 -14.88
CA GLY A 135 2.03 0.29 -15.09
C GLY A 135 1.46 -1.03 -15.59
N PRO A 136 2.31 -2.07 -15.68
CA PRO A 136 1.90 -3.35 -16.23
C PRO A 136 1.12 -4.23 -15.23
N TRP A 137 0.96 -3.79 -13.99
CA TRP A 137 0.31 -4.58 -12.94
C TRP A 137 -0.96 -3.90 -12.44
N ASN A 138 -2.06 -4.59 -12.55
CA ASN A 138 -3.27 -4.31 -11.78
C ASN A 138 -3.24 -5.13 -10.49
N GLY A 139 -4.00 -4.71 -9.50
CA GLY A 139 -4.13 -5.43 -8.24
C GLY A 139 -5.56 -5.52 -7.80
N MET A 140 -5.85 -6.57 -7.04
CA MET A 140 -7.13 -6.72 -6.35
C MET A 140 -6.91 -6.57 -4.85
N VAL A 141 -7.82 -5.91 -4.18
CA VAL A 141 -7.84 -5.79 -2.71
C VAL A 141 -9.22 -6.10 -2.19
N ARG A 142 -9.29 -6.60 -0.95
CA ARG A 142 -10.52 -6.82 -0.20
C ARG A 142 -10.50 -6.00 1.07
N VAL A 143 -11.64 -5.44 1.43
CA VAL A 143 -11.84 -4.81 2.74
C VAL A 143 -11.81 -5.90 3.80
N ALA A 144 -10.71 -5.96 4.55
CA ALA A 144 -10.50 -6.97 5.59
C ALA A 144 -11.20 -6.60 6.90
N GLU A 145 -11.32 -5.30 7.16
CA GLU A 145 -11.95 -4.74 8.35
C GLU A 145 -12.50 -3.36 8.02
N SER A 146 -13.63 -2.99 8.61
CA SER A 146 -14.21 -1.66 8.49
C SER A 146 -14.94 -1.27 9.76
N THR A 147 -14.46 -0.22 10.43
CA THR A 147 -15.00 0.33 11.67
C THR A 147 -15.36 1.82 11.49
N HIS A 148 -15.76 2.48 12.57
CA HIS A 148 -15.98 3.93 12.58
C HIS A 148 -14.68 4.74 12.73
N GLU A 149 -13.55 4.09 13.04
CA GLU A 149 -12.25 4.74 13.22
C GLU A 149 -11.22 4.33 12.18
N SER A 150 -11.42 3.18 11.52
CA SER A 150 -10.47 2.66 10.54
C SER A 150 -11.12 1.71 9.53
N PHE A 151 -10.44 1.52 8.41
CA PHE A 151 -10.64 0.36 7.53
C PHE A 151 -9.31 -0.13 6.97
N THR A 152 -9.24 -1.42 6.70
CA THR A 152 -8.06 -2.10 6.17
C THR A 152 -8.36 -2.78 4.85
N LEU A 153 -7.52 -2.53 3.86
CA LEU A 153 -7.52 -3.25 2.58
C LEU A 153 -6.40 -4.26 2.58
N ALA A 154 -6.71 -5.53 2.36
CA ALA A 154 -5.75 -6.61 2.19
C ALA A 154 -5.60 -6.94 0.69
N THR A 155 -4.37 -7.19 0.24
CA THR A 155 -4.11 -7.57 -1.14
C THR A 155 -4.56 -9.00 -1.41
N LEU A 156 -5.10 -9.24 -2.60
CA LEU A 156 -5.51 -10.55 -3.09
C LEU A 156 -4.46 -11.13 -4.05
N ASP A 157 -4.58 -12.42 -4.34
CA ASP A 157 -3.69 -13.13 -5.25
C ASP A 157 -3.51 -12.39 -6.59
N GLY A 158 -2.27 -12.27 -7.02
CA GLY A 158 -1.90 -11.55 -8.24
C GLY A 158 -1.59 -10.07 -8.06
N HIS A 159 -1.89 -9.46 -6.91
CA HIS A 159 -1.46 -8.10 -6.61
C HIS A 159 0.08 -8.01 -6.60
N PRO A 160 0.72 -6.92 -7.09
CA PRO A 160 2.19 -6.81 -7.09
C PRO A 160 2.80 -6.74 -5.69
N GLU A 161 2.06 -6.28 -4.71
CA GLU A 161 2.45 -6.29 -3.28
C GLU A 161 1.66 -7.35 -2.52
N ALA A 162 2.30 -8.00 -1.55
CA ALA A 162 1.71 -8.91 -0.59
C ALA A 162 1.63 -8.21 0.76
N GLY A 163 0.42 -7.90 1.24
CA GLY A 163 0.27 -7.18 2.50
C GLY A 163 -1.08 -6.51 2.70
N HIS A 164 -1.06 -5.40 3.43
CA HIS A 164 -2.26 -4.63 3.74
C HIS A 164 -1.96 -3.15 3.91
N ILE A 165 -3.01 -2.34 3.82
CA ILE A 165 -2.98 -0.91 4.07
C ILE A 165 -4.18 -0.51 4.92
N THR A 166 -3.93 0.24 5.98
CA THR A 166 -4.95 0.70 6.93
C THR A 166 -5.10 2.21 6.84
N PHE A 167 -6.33 2.66 6.78
CA PHE A 167 -6.73 4.06 6.85
C PHE A 167 -7.39 4.29 8.19
N SER A 168 -6.94 5.29 8.93
CA SER A 168 -7.45 5.57 10.26
C SER A 168 -7.59 7.06 10.52
N VAL A 169 -8.55 7.43 11.37
CA VAL A 169 -8.67 8.77 11.94
C VAL A 169 -8.31 8.67 13.41
N VAL A 170 -7.34 9.47 13.81
CA VAL A 170 -6.84 9.51 15.19
C VAL A 170 -7.33 10.80 15.83
N GLU A 171 -8.12 10.66 16.87
CA GLU A 171 -8.63 11.76 17.69
C GLU A 171 -7.82 11.86 18.98
N SER A 172 -7.54 13.09 19.40
CA SER A 172 -6.88 13.38 20.66
C SER A 172 -7.59 14.55 21.31
N GLU A 173 -7.71 14.54 22.64
CA GLU A 173 -8.44 15.59 23.40
C GLU A 173 -7.87 16.99 23.19
N ASP A 174 -6.55 17.10 23.01
CA ASP A 174 -5.82 18.37 22.95
C ASP A 174 -5.17 18.68 21.58
N ALA A 175 -5.46 17.89 20.55
CA ALA A 175 -4.85 18.05 19.22
C ALA A 175 -5.89 17.98 18.10
N PRO A 176 -5.63 18.63 16.95
CA PRO A 176 -6.46 18.45 15.76
C PRO A 176 -6.60 16.97 15.35
N LEU A 177 -7.64 16.65 14.58
CA LEU A 177 -7.79 15.33 14.00
C LEU A 177 -6.61 15.01 13.09
N HIS A 178 -6.08 13.81 13.19
CA HIS A 178 -5.06 13.28 12.31
C HIS A 178 -5.63 12.15 11.45
N VAL A 179 -5.37 12.18 10.16
CA VAL A 179 -5.64 11.06 9.27
C VAL A 179 -4.32 10.36 8.97
N ARG A 180 -4.31 9.06 9.13
CA ARG A 180 -3.16 8.19 8.88
C ARG A 180 -3.51 7.14 7.84
N ILE A 181 -2.60 6.96 6.89
CA ILE A 181 -2.56 5.82 5.97
C ILE A 181 -1.28 5.06 6.28
N GLU A 182 -1.37 3.79 6.64
CA GLU A 182 -0.23 2.97 7.04
C GLU A 182 -0.26 1.63 6.31
N SER A 183 0.84 1.27 5.66
CA SER A 183 0.95 0.04 4.89
C SER A 183 2.13 -0.83 5.32
N TRP A 184 1.89 -2.12 5.32
CA TRP A 184 2.87 -3.18 5.56
C TRP A 184 2.81 -4.14 4.38
N ALA A 185 3.83 -4.14 3.55
CA ALA A 185 3.83 -4.92 2.33
C ALA A 185 5.21 -5.47 2.00
N ARG A 186 5.25 -6.53 1.22
CA ARG A 186 6.44 -7.10 0.58
C ARG A 186 6.19 -7.18 -0.93
N ALA A 187 7.22 -7.30 -1.73
CA ALA A 187 7.02 -7.66 -3.13
C ALA A 187 6.40 -9.06 -3.23
N ARG A 188 5.44 -9.27 -4.13
CA ARG A 188 4.82 -10.58 -4.35
C ARG A 188 5.84 -11.66 -4.66
N ASP A 189 6.81 -11.36 -5.51
CA ASP A 189 7.84 -12.29 -5.98
C ASP A 189 9.16 -11.58 -6.30
N SER A 190 10.18 -12.35 -6.65
CA SER A 190 11.51 -11.81 -6.95
C SER A 190 11.56 -10.92 -8.20
N VAL A 191 10.66 -11.12 -9.17
CA VAL A 191 10.57 -10.28 -10.37
C VAL A 191 10.06 -8.90 -9.99
N VAL A 192 8.98 -8.84 -9.20
CA VAL A 192 8.44 -7.60 -8.65
C VAL A 192 9.47 -6.94 -7.75
N ALA A 193 10.13 -7.69 -6.85
CA ALA A 193 11.18 -7.16 -5.97
C ALA A 193 12.30 -6.49 -6.77
N THR A 194 12.79 -7.13 -7.82
CA THR A 194 13.83 -6.57 -8.70
C THR A 194 13.35 -5.29 -9.38
N ALA A 195 12.12 -5.26 -9.87
CA ALA A 195 11.54 -4.08 -10.49
C ALA A 195 11.39 -2.92 -9.49
N TYR A 196 10.97 -3.19 -8.26
CA TYR A 196 10.89 -2.19 -7.18
C TYR A 196 12.25 -1.61 -6.82
N HIS A 197 13.28 -2.46 -6.67
CA HIS A 197 14.64 -2.02 -6.35
C HIS A 197 15.30 -1.22 -7.49
N THR A 198 15.14 -1.69 -8.73
CA THR A 198 15.78 -1.09 -9.89
C THR A 198 15.14 0.23 -10.31
N LEU A 199 13.82 0.31 -10.25
CA LEU A 199 13.09 1.42 -10.86
C LEU A 199 12.58 2.45 -9.85
N ARG A 200 12.43 2.11 -8.56
CA ARG A 200 11.86 2.97 -7.49
C ARG A 200 10.56 3.70 -7.85
N VAL A 201 10.06 3.47 -9.06
CA VAL A 201 8.92 4.19 -9.66
C VAL A 201 7.61 3.81 -8.97
N GLY A 202 7.42 2.53 -8.63
CA GLY A 202 6.23 2.07 -7.92
C GLY A 202 6.07 2.77 -6.57
N LYS A 203 7.17 2.92 -5.81
CA LYS A 203 7.18 3.65 -4.55
C LYS A 203 6.77 5.13 -4.72
N GLN A 204 7.27 5.77 -5.78
CA GLN A 204 6.94 7.17 -6.05
C GLN A 204 5.47 7.34 -6.44
N ILE A 205 4.95 6.50 -7.33
CA ILE A 205 3.54 6.52 -7.75
C ILE A 205 2.62 6.36 -6.54
N GLN A 206 2.89 5.37 -5.70
CA GLN A 206 2.12 5.14 -4.49
C GLN A 206 2.19 6.32 -3.52
N THR A 207 3.38 6.90 -3.33
CA THR A 207 3.56 8.09 -2.49
C THR A 207 2.73 9.27 -2.99
N GLU A 208 2.77 9.57 -4.29
CA GLU A 208 2.00 10.67 -4.86
C GLU A 208 0.49 10.40 -4.82
N ALA A 209 0.07 9.15 -4.95
CA ALA A 209 -1.33 8.78 -4.83
C ALA A 209 -1.87 9.06 -3.42
N TRP A 210 -1.13 8.66 -2.37
CA TRP A 210 -1.56 8.86 -0.99
C TRP A 210 -1.46 10.32 -0.52
N ILE A 211 -0.46 11.07 -0.98
CA ILE A 211 -0.40 12.53 -0.74
C ILE A 211 -1.64 13.19 -1.34
N THR A 212 -1.95 12.90 -2.60
CA THR A 212 -3.12 13.48 -3.28
C THR A 212 -4.43 13.08 -2.59
N PHE A 213 -4.53 11.82 -2.17
CA PHE A 213 -5.67 11.33 -1.38
C PHE A 213 -5.89 12.17 -0.13
N LEU A 214 -4.86 12.34 0.69
CA LEU A 214 -4.94 13.08 1.95
C LEU A 214 -5.29 14.55 1.73
N GLN A 215 -4.77 15.17 0.68
CA GLN A 215 -5.09 16.56 0.33
C GLN A 215 -6.53 16.76 -0.12
N ARG A 216 -7.03 15.85 -0.97
CA ARG A 216 -8.45 15.87 -1.39
C ARG A 216 -9.38 15.64 -0.20
N LEU A 217 -9.01 14.71 0.68
CA LEU A 217 -9.76 14.46 1.91
C LEU A 217 -9.78 15.71 2.80
N SER A 218 -8.63 16.36 3.00
CA SER A 218 -8.55 17.59 3.80
C SER A 218 -9.45 18.69 3.25
N ALA A 219 -9.46 18.87 1.94
CA ALA A 219 -10.35 19.82 1.29
C ALA A 219 -11.84 19.46 1.47
N LEU A 220 -12.21 18.17 1.34
CA LEU A 220 -13.57 17.71 1.59
C LEU A 220 -13.98 17.84 3.07
N ALA A 221 -13.03 17.72 4.00
CA ALA A 221 -13.25 17.94 5.43
C ALA A 221 -13.29 19.41 5.83
N GLY A 222 -13.16 20.34 4.86
CA GLY A 222 -13.26 21.78 5.11
C GLY A 222 -11.98 22.43 5.66
N VAL A 223 -10.82 21.76 5.52
CA VAL A 223 -9.54 22.37 5.91
C VAL A 223 -9.15 23.44 4.89
N GLU A 224 -8.84 24.63 5.36
CA GLU A 224 -8.40 25.73 4.51
C GLU A 224 -6.94 25.55 4.07
N GLY A 225 -6.66 25.84 2.79
CA GLY A 225 -5.32 25.72 2.20
C GLY A 225 -4.93 24.29 1.88
N THR A 226 -3.63 24.03 1.83
CA THR A 226 -3.06 22.73 1.50
C THR A 226 -2.17 22.27 2.64
N PRO A 227 -2.64 21.35 3.50
CA PRO A 227 -1.86 20.92 4.65
C PRO A 227 -0.62 20.13 4.23
N GLU A 228 0.43 20.18 5.06
CA GLU A 228 1.64 19.40 4.89
C GLU A 228 1.36 17.93 5.21
N VAL A 229 1.74 17.02 4.29
CA VAL A 229 1.67 15.59 4.50
C VAL A 229 3.01 15.09 5.05
N GLN A 230 2.98 14.46 6.21
CA GLN A 230 4.13 13.79 6.80
C GLN A 230 4.25 12.39 6.23
N ILE A 231 5.47 12.03 5.78
CA ILE A 231 5.75 10.73 5.17
C ILE A 231 6.84 10.05 5.97
N GLY A 232 6.54 8.84 6.42
CA GLY A 232 7.51 7.97 7.02
C GLY A 232 7.71 6.70 6.21
N ASP A 233 8.94 6.23 6.05
CA ASP A 233 9.22 4.96 5.42
C ASP A 233 10.36 4.20 6.13
N GLU A 234 10.23 2.88 6.14
CA GLU A 234 11.19 1.96 6.71
C GLU A 234 11.24 0.69 5.86
N GLU A 235 12.44 0.19 5.60
CA GLU A 235 12.68 -1.12 4.99
C GLU A 235 13.22 -2.06 6.06
N ILE A 236 12.45 -3.11 6.40
CA ILE A 236 12.76 -4.04 7.47
C ILE A 236 13.23 -5.35 6.85
N PRO A 237 14.53 -5.71 7.00
CA PRO A 237 15.04 -6.98 6.51
C PRO A 237 14.34 -8.15 7.22
N VAL A 238 13.80 -9.08 6.45
CA VAL A 238 13.32 -10.36 6.99
C VAL A 238 14.47 -11.36 6.88
N GLY A 239 14.99 -11.80 8.01
CA GLY A 239 16.02 -12.84 8.05
C GLY A 239 15.48 -14.11 7.37
N ASN A 240 16.26 -14.73 6.50
CA ASN A 240 15.97 -16.09 6.07
C ASN A 240 16.00 -16.97 7.33
N GLU A 241 14.86 -17.49 7.75
CA GLU A 241 14.87 -18.63 8.67
C GLU A 241 15.57 -19.77 7.91
N THR A 242 16.86 -19.93 8.18
CA THR A 242 17.58 -21.14 7.82
C THR A 242 16.80 -22.27 8.49
N THR A 243 16.14 -23.09 7.70
CA THR A 243 15.58 -24.37 8.13
C THR A 243 16.65 -25.05 8.96
N GLY A 244 16.45 -25.09 10.29
CA GLY A 244 17.31 -25.76 11.22
C GLY A 244 17.40 -27.23 10.83
N GLY A 245 18.54 -27.58 10.22
CA GLY A 245 18.89 -28.97 10.02
C GLY A 245 18.89 -29.68 11.37
N PRO A 246 18.62 -30.99 11.40
CA PRO A 246 18.52 -31.73 12.66
C PRO A 246 19.86 -31.64 13.41
N VAL A 247 19.80 -31.15 14.64
CA VAL A 247 20.89 -31.18 15.59
C VAL A 247 21.23 -32.65 15.83
N ASN A 248 22.39 -33.09 15.32
CA ASN A 248 22.97 -34.38 15.62
C ASN A 248 23.19 -34.46 17.14
N ALA A 249 22.38 -35.27 17.81
CA ALA A 249 22.63 -35.65 19.21
C ALA A 249 23.93 -36.48 19.27
N PRO A 250 24.82 -36.22 20.24
CA PRO A 250 26.02 -37.05 20.41
C PRO A 250 25.59 -38.45 20.83
N ARG A 251 26.08 -39.45 20.13
CA ARG A 251 26.01 -40.85 20.55
C ARG A 251 26.95 -41.04 21.75
N VAL A 252 26.40 -41.48 22.86
CA VAL A 252 27.13 -42.08 23.96
C VAL A 252 27.31 -43.57 23.67
#